data_c1256a8fbfb1ba2a02eb358666533f80
#
_entry.id   c1256a8fbfb1ba2a02eb358666533f80
#
_cell.length_a   1.000
_cell.length_b   1.000
_cell.length_c   1.000
_cell.angle_alpha   90.00
_cell.angle_beta   90.00
_cell.angle_gamma   90.00
#
_symmetry.space_group_name_H-M   'P 1'
#
loop_
_entity.id
_entity.type
_entity.pdbx_description
1 polymer ?
#
loop_
_entity_poly.entity_id
_entity_poly.type
_entity_poly.pdbx_seq_one_letter_code
_entity_poly.pdbx_strand_id
1 'polypeptide(L)'
;MQVTSSAVSLNVADVSASSAFFSTHLGFTEQMAADGFASLTRADAAMDVVLLRRGLEVLPEGFREQHAAGVILALVIDDIDAELTRLRQEGVAITMALREEEWGERLFQVTDPNGVVVQLVQWATPVGGGEDRSPTQT
;
A
#
# COMPACT_ATOMS: atom_id res chain seq x y z
N MET A 1 7.53 1.27 -26.70
CA MET A 1 7.32 0.48 -25.49
C MET A 1 5.86 0.56 -25.10
N GLN A 2 5.33 -0.55 -24.62
CA GLN A 2 3.94 -0.56 -24.20
C GLN A 2 3.89 -1.19 -22.82
N VAL A 3 3.44 -0.47 -21.83
CA VAL A 3 3.36 -0.98 -20.44
C VAL A 3 2.03 -1.70 -20.28
N THR A 4 2.08 -2.97 -19.92
CA THR A 4 0.85 -3.74 -19.73
C THR A 4 0.51 -3.91 -18.25
N SER A 5 1.44 -3.70 -17.35
CA SER A 5 1.18 -3.71 -15.92
C SER A 5 2.36 -3.05 -15.22
N SER A 6 2.21 -2.77 -13.95
CA SER A 6 3.29 -2.18 -13.16
C SER A 6 3.26 -2.72 -11.75
N ALA A 7 4.40 -2.69 -11.10
CA ALA A 7 4.53 -3.20 -9.73
C ALA A 7 5.55 -2.38 -8.97
N VAL A 8 5.38 -2.32 -7.66
CA VAL A 8 6.40 -1.81 -6.76
C VAL A 8 6.96 -3.00 -6.00
N SER A 9 8.28 -3.10 -5.90
CA SER A 9 8.94 -4.18 -5.18
C SER A 9 9.47 -3.65 -3.87
N LEU A 10 9.22 -4.36 -2.79
CA LEU A 10 9.58 -3.94 -1.44
C LEU A 10 10.44 -5.01 -0.79
N ASN A 11 11.58 -4.60 -0.25
CA ASN A 11 12.48 -5.51 0.47
C ASN A 11 11.98 -5.66 1.88
N VAL A 12 11.75 -6.88 2.30
CA VAL A 12 11.26 -7.14 3.65
C VAL A 12 12.04 -8.31 4.25
N ALA A 13 12.02 -8.41 5.57
CA ALA A 13 12.69 -9.51 6.23
C ALA A 13 11.86 -10.80 6.12
N ASP A 14 10.54 -10.69 6.23
CA ASP A 14 9.68 -11.85 6.29
C ASP A 14 8.55 -11.65 5.26
N VAL A 15 8.73 -12.23 4.09
CA VAL A 15 7.78 -12.09 2.98
C VAL A 15 6.40 -12.62 3.36
N SER A 16 6.35 -13.74 4.07
CA SER A 16 5.06 -14.34 4.44
C SER A 16 4.26 -13.44 5.37
N ALA A 17 4.94 -12.75 6.29
CA ALA A 17 4.26 -11.87 7.22
C ALA A 17 3.63 -10.68 6.50
N SER A 18 4.34 -10.06 5.56
CA SER A 18 3.80 -8.97 4.78
C SER A 18 2.67 -9.45 3.86
N SER A 19 2.86 -10.60 3.23
CA SER A 19 1.83 -11.14 2.34
C SER A 19 0.53 -11.39 3.11
N ALA A 20 0.63 -11.94 4.31
CA ALA A 20 -0.54 -12.19 5.15
C ALA A 20 -1.22 -10.90 5.57
N PHE A 21 -0.44 -9.88 5.91
CA PHE A 21 -0.99 -8.60 6.30
C PHE A 21 -1.78 -7.96 5.16
N PHE A 22 -1.18 -7.90 3.97
CA PHE A 22 -1.84 -7.32 2.82
C PHE A 22 -3.07 -8.11 2.40
N SER A 23 -3.01 -9.43 2.48
CA SER A 23 -4.14 -10.27 2.09
C SER A 23 -5.26 -10.19 3.10
N THR A 24 -4.94 -10.25 4.39
CA THR A 24 -5.96 -10.29 5.43
C THR A 24 -6.60 -8.93 5.66
N HIS A 25 -5.80 -7.87 5.64
CA HIS A 25 -6.29 -6.56 6.07
C HIS A 25 -6.50 -5.56 4.95
N LEU A 26 -5.82 -5.73 3.83
CA LEU A 26 -5.90 -4.76 2.73
C LEU A 26 -6.53 -5.33 1.47
N GLY A 27 -6.99 -6.57 1.51
CA GLY A 27 -7.75 -7.15 0.40
C GLY A 27 -6.94 -7.49 -0.83
N PHE A 28 -5.63 -7.60 -0.72
CA PHE A 28 -4.82 -8.06 -1.84
C PHE A 28 -4.91 -9.58 -1.94
N THR A 29 -4.65 -10.09 -3.13
CA THR A 29 -4.59 -11.53 -3.38
C THR A 29 -3.16 -11.89 -3.71
N GLU A 30 -2.64 -12.93 -3.06
CA GLU A 30 -1.33 -13.43 -3.41
C GLU A 30 -1.47 -14.20 -4.73
N GLN A 31 -0.88 -13.62 -5.77
CA GLN A 31 -1.00 -14.17 -7.11
C GLN A 31 0.06 -15.21 -7.37
N MET A 32 1.20 -15.08 -6.77
CA MET A 32 2.32 -16.00 -6.97
C MET A 32 3.23 -15.90 -5.76
N ALA A 33 3.81 -17.00 -5.34
CA ALA A 33 4.75 -17.02 -4.24
C ALA A 33 5.81 -18.08 -4.46
N ALA A 34 7.00 -17.80 -3.97
CA ALA A 34 8.12 -18.73 -3.98
C ALA A 34 9.00 -18.39 -2.79
N ASP A 35 10.09 -19.10 -2.61
CA ASP A 35 10.98 -18.79 -1.51
C ASP A 35 11.54 -17.38 -1.69
N GLY A 36 11.28 -16.51 -0.73
CA GLY A 36 11.77 -15.13 -0.76
C GLY A 36 11.02 -14.20 -1.70
N PHE A 37 9.83 -14.59 -2.16
CA PHE A 37 9.11 -13.81 -3.15
C PHE A 37 7.62 -14.00 -3.00
N ALA A 38 6.87 -12.92 -3.15
CA ALA A 38 5.41 -12.99 -3.31
C ALA A 38 4.95 -11.82 -4.16
N SER A 39 4.00 -12.08 -5.04
CA SER A 39 3.38 -11.06 -5.86
C SER A 39 1.93 -10.94 -5.46
N LEU A 40 1.51 -9.74 -5.14
CA LEU A 40 0.18 -9.45 -4.63
C LEU A 40 -0.54 -8.50 -5.58
N THR A 41 -1.83 -8.74 -5.78
CA THR A 41 -2.61 -7.92 -6.70
C THR A 41 -3.97 -7.59 -6.10
N ARG A 42 -4.53 -6.47 -6.51
CA ARG A 42 -5.91 -6.10 -6.25
C ARG A 42 -6.50 -5.68 -7.58
N ALA A 43 -7.72 -6.13 -7.86
CA ALA A 43 -8.34 -5.83 -9.15
C ALA A 43 -8.55 -4.34 -9.36
N ASP A 44 -8.75 -3.59 -8.26
CA ASP A 44 -9.03 -2.17 -8.33
C ASP A 44 -7.81 -1.30 -8.02
N ALA A 45 -6.62 -1.87 -7.90
CA ALA A 45 -5.41 -1.10 -7.70
C ALA A 45 -4.61 -1.06 -8.99
N ALA A 46 -4.01 0.09 -9.26
CA ALA A 46 -3.26 0.25 -10.49
C ALA A 46 -1.91 -0.43 -10.48
N MET A 47 -1.40 -0.77 -9.31
CA MET A 47 -0.05 -1.29 -9.20
C MET A 47 -0.03 -2.52 -8.31
N ASP A 48 0.64 -3.56 -8.75
CA ASP A 48 0.85 -4.75 -7.94
C ASP A 48 1.95 -4.48 -6.92
N VAL A 49 1.96 -5.27 -5.86
CA VAL A 49 3.00 -5.21 -4.83
C VAL A 49 3.78 -6.50 -4.88
N VAL A 50 5.09 -6.39 -5.04
CA VAL A 50 5.98 -7.54 -5.03
C VAL A 50 6.80 -7.47 -3.76
N LEU A 51 6.85 -8.55 -3.01
CA LEU A 51 7.62 -8.63 -1.78
C LEU A 51 8.83 -9.49 -2.05
N LEU A 52 10.02 -8.98 -1.70
CA LEU A 52 11.27 -9.69 -1.90
C LEU A 52 12.01 -9.76 -0.57
N ARG A 53 12.54 -10.93 -0.22
CA ARG A 53 13.32 -11.06 0.99
C ARG A 53 14.62 -10.29 0.83
N ARG A 54 15.02 -9.56 1.87
CA ARG A 54 16.29 -8.88 1.86
C ARG A 54 17.42 -9.85 1.52
N GLY A 55 18.46 -9.36 0.90
CA GLY A 55 19.63 -10.15 0.56
C GLY A 55 19.57 -10.84 -0.77
N LEU A 56 18.46 -10.76 -1.52
CA LEU A 56 18.39 -11.42 -2.81
C LEU A 56 19.25 -10.68 -3.84
N GLU A 57 19.86 -11.45 -4.73
CA GLU A 57 20.78 -10.88 -5.71
C GLU A 57 20.07 -10.03 -6.76
N VAL A 58 18.77 -10.17 -6.89
CA VAL A 58 18.02 -9.33 -7.83
C VAL A 58 18.03 -7.87 -7.40
N LEU A 59 18.27 -7.61 -6.12
CA LEU A 59 18.34 -6.24 -5.62
C LEU A 59 19.70 -5.64 -5.91
N PRO A 60 19.75 -4.34 -6.23
CA PRO A 60 21.02 -3.67 -6.48
C PRO A 60 21.93 -3.80 -5.27
N GLU A 61 23.22 -3.94 -5.54
CA GLU A 61 24.16 -4.33 -4.51
C GLU A 61 24.12 -3.43 -3.28
N GLY A 62 23.98 -2.16 -3.42
CA GLY A 62 23.98 -1.26 -2.27
C GLY A 62 22.69 -1.29 -1.47
N PHE A 63 21.64 -2.00 -1.93
CA PHE A 63 20.34 -1.98 -1.27
C PHE A 63 19.87 -3.35 -0.79
N ARG A 64 20.64 -4.40 -1.06
CA ARG A 64 20.16 -5.77 -0.81
C ARG A 64 19.79 -6.03 0.63
N GLU A 65 20.52 -5.45 1.57
CA GLU A 65 20.28 -5.73 2.98
C GLU A 65 19.35 -4.72 3.65
N GLN A 66 18.83 -3.78 2.90
CA GLN A 66 17.98 -2.75 3.48
C GLN A 66 16.52 -3.16 3.42
N HIS A 67 15.74 -2.74 4.43
CA HIS A 67 14.30 -2.85 4.36
C HIS A 67 13.79 -1.76 3.45
N ALA A 68 12.62 -1.96 2.88
CA ALA A 68 11.91 -0.89 2.19
C ALA A 68 11.69 0.25 3.18
N ALA A 69 12.18 1.41 2.84
CA ALA A 69 12.10 2.58 3.70
C ALA A 69 11.95 3.82 2.82
N GLY A 70 11.37 4.87 3.39
CA GLY A 70 11.15 6.07 2.63
C GLY A 70 10.05 5.93 1.58
N VAL A 71 9.23 4.90 1.68
CA VAL A 71 8.17 4.61 0.74
C VAL A 71 6.86 4.54 1.50
N ILE A 72 5.83 5.16 0.97
CA ILE A 72 4.48 5.05 1.48
C ILE A 72 3.62 4.50 0.33
N LEU A 73 2.93 3.41 0.59
CA LEU A 73 1.95 2.91 -0.37
C LEU A 73 0.63 3.57 -0.04
N ALA A 74 0.16 4.43 -0.92
CA ALA A 74 -1.07 5.17 -0.69
C ALA A 74 -2.22 4.52 -1.46
N LEU A 75 -3.30 4.22 -0.75
CA LEU A 75 -4.52 3.70 -1.34
C LEU A 75 -5.59 4.77 -1.17
N VAL A 76 -6.08 5.30 -2.26
CA VAL A 76 -7.12 6.31 -2.25
C VAL A 76 -8.46 5.57 -2.27
N ILE A 77 -9.29 5.84 -1.29
CA ILE A 77 -10.50 5.08 -1.06
C ILE A 77 -11.70 6.02 -0.93
N ASP A 78 -12.89 5.48 -0.95
CA ASP A 78 -14.10 6.29 -0.95
C ASP A 78 -14.76 6.44 0.43
N ASP A 79 -14.35 5.68 1.44
CA ASP A 79 -14.94 5.80 2.78
C ASP A 79 -13.90 5.50 3.83
N ILE A 80 -13.11 6.51 4.18
CA ILE A 80 -11.99 6.33 5.08
C ILE A 80 -12.45 6.02 6.50
N ASP A 81 -13.60 6.54 6.92
CA ASP A 81 -14.09 6.26 8.26
C ASP A 81 -14.46 4.78 8.42
N ALA A 82 -15.06 4.20 7.41
CA ALA A 82 -15.42 2.79 7.45
C ALA A 82 -14.16 1.91 7.49
N GLU A 83 -13.14 2.27 6.72
CA GLU A 83 -11.89 1.50 6.71
C GLU A 83 -11.15 1.63 8.03
N LEU A 84 -11.14 2.80 8.63
CA LEU A 84 -10.51 3.00 9.93
C LEU A 84 -11.18 2.10 10.98
N THR A 85 -12.51 2.09 10.99
CA THR A 85 -13.26 1.26 11.93
C THR A 85 -12.98 -0.22 11.69
N ARG A 86 -12.99 -0.64 10.42
CA ARG A 86 -12.77 -2.04 10.09
C ARG A 86 -11.38 -2.51 10.50
N LEU A 87 -10.35 -1.72 10.20
CA LEU A 87 -8.98 -2.10 10.52
C LEU A 87 -8.78 -2.16 12.03
N ARG A 88 -9.38 -1.24 12.78
CA ARG A 88 -9.33 -1.32 14.23
C ARG A 88 -10.00 -2.58 14.77
N GLN A 89 -11.13 -2.94 14.19
CA GLN A 89 -11.83 -4.15 14.62
C GLN A 89 -11.02 -5.41 14.31
N GLU A 90 -10.21 -5.37 13.26
CA GLU A 90 -9.35 -6.49 12.91
C GLU A 90 -8.05 -6.49 13.73
N GLY A 91 -7.88 -5.53 14.62
CA GLY A 91 -6.71 -5.51 15.48
C GLY A 91 -5.49 -4.87 14.87
N VAL A 92 -5.65 -4.16 13.75
CA VAL A 92 -4.54 -3.49 13.11
C VAL A 92 -4.23 -2.19 13.83
N ALA A 93 -2.98 -1.99 14.20
CA ALA A 93 -2.57 -0.77 14.87
C ALA A 93 -2.55 0.39 13.87
N ILE A 94 -3.14 1.50 14.28
CA ILE A 94 -3.13 2.73 13.47
C ILE A 94 -1.86 3.46 13.86
N THR A 95 -0.90 3.53 12.93
CA THR A 95 0.41 4.08 13.25
C THR A 95 0.50 5.58 12.99
N MET A 96 -0.43 6.15 12.25
CA MET A 96 -0.63 7.59 12.22
C MET A 96 -2.13 7.83 12.29
N ALA A 97 -2.58 8.59 13.27
CA ALA A 97 -4.01 8.82 13.48
C ALA A 97 -4.63 9.59 12.32
N LEU A 98 -5.93 9.38 12.12
CA LEU A 98 -6.66 10.09 11.08
C LEU A 98 -6.49 11.59 11.26
N ARG A 99 -6.17 12.26 10.18
CA ARG A 99 -5.99 13.72 10.18
C ARG A 99 -6.48 14.27 8.85
N GLU A 100 -6.68 15.57 8.83
CA GLU A 100 -7.10 16.24 7.61
C GLU A 100 -6.11 17.35 7.32
N GLU A 101 -5.62 17.39 6.09
CA GLU A 101 -4.71 18.43 5.66
C GLU A 101 -5.48 19.62 5.09
N GLU A 102 -4.84 20.77 5.03
CA GLU A 102 -5.50 21.99 4.55
C GLU A 102 -5.98 21.85 3.11
N TRP A 103 -5.35 21.00 2.33
CA TRP A 103 -5.74 20.83 0.93
C TRP A 103 -6.84 19.80 0.75
N GLY A 104 -7.46 19.35 1.83
CA GLY A 104 -8.64 18.48 1.75
C GLY A 104 -8.36 17.00 1.73
N GLU A 105 -7.15 16.60 2.06
CA GLU A 105 -6.81 15.19 2.13
C GLU A 105 -7.05 14.68 3.54
N ARG A 106 -7.85 13.63 3.68
CA ARG A 106 -8.01 12.93 4.96
C ARG A 106 -7.22 11.64 4.87
N LEU A 107 -6.44 11.33 5.88
CA LEU A 107 -5.54 10.19 5.77
C LEU A 107 -5.20 9.62 7.13
N PHE A 108 -4.89 8.34 7.16
CA PHE A 108 -4.28 7.69 8.30
C PHE A 108 -3.32 6.63 7.78
N GLN A 109 -2.47 6.10 8.65
CA GLN A 109 -1.50 5.10 8.23
C GLN A 109 -1.57 3.87 9.12
N VAL A 110 -1.30 2.73 8.51
CA VAL A 110 -1.02 1.49 9.21
C VAL A 110 0.36 1.03 8.74
N THR A 111 0.99 0.16 9.50
CA THR A 111 2.33 -0.33 9.18
C THR A 111 2.30 -1.84 9.29
N ASP A 112 2.80 -2.50 8.27
CA ASP A 112 2.78 -3.96 8.25
C ASP A 112 3.87 -4.53 9.17
N PRO A 113 3.91 -5.84 9.39
CA PRO A 113 4.88 -6.43 10.32
C PRO A 113 6.34 -6.19 9.96
N ASN A 114 6.64 -5.85 8.72
CA ASN A 114 8.00 -5.59 8.29
C ASN A 114 8.32 -4.10 8.20
N GLY A 115 7.42 -3.24 8.66
CA GLY A 115 7.66 -1.80 8.64
C GLY A 115 7.21 -1.09 7.38
N VAL A 116 6.48 -1.76 6.50
CA VAL A 116 5.97 -1.12 5.29
C VAL A 116 4.79 -0.23 5.66
N VAL A 117 4.86 1.03 5.30
CA VAL A 117 3.83 2.01 5.64
C VAL A 117 2.79 2.04 4.53
N VAL A 118 1.53 1.87 4.91
CA VAL A 118 0.41 1.97 3.99
C VAL A 118 -0.48 3.11 4.46
N GLN A 119 -0.80 4.02 3.56
CA GLN A 119 -1.60 5.19 3.88
C GLN A 119 -2.93 5.09 3.18
N LEU A 120 -4.01 5.21 3.93
CA LEU A 120 -5.34 5.26 3.39
C LEU A 120 -5.72 6.72 3.24
N VAL A 121 -6.26 7.09 2.11
CA VAL A 121 -6.52 8.49 1.76
C VAL A 121 -7.91 8.63 1.20
N GLN A 122 -8.62 9.66 1.64
CA GLN A 122 -9.86 10.07 1.00
C GLN A 122 -9.79 11.57 0.78
N TRP A 123 -9.98 11.99 -0.44
CA TRP A 123 -9.99 13.41 -0.76
C TRP A 123 -11.36 13.99 -0.47
N ALA A 124 -11.38 15.18 0.11
CA ALA A 124 -12.63 15.87 0.29
C ALA A 124 -13.24 16.14 -1.08
N THR A 125 -14.55 15.99 -1.16
CA THR A 125 -15.22 16.27 -2.41
C THR A 125 -15.07 17.74 -2.71
N PRO A 126 -14.46 18.11 -3.82
CA PRO A 126 -14.29 19.51 -4.14
C PRO A 126 -15.65 20.13 -4.37
N VAL A 127 -15.81 21.32 -3.87
CA VAL A 127 -17.04 22.02 -4.07
C VAL A 127 -17.14 22.38 -5.51
N GLY A 128 -18.08 21.79 -6.16
CA GLY A 128 -18.31 22.09 -7.55
C GLY A 128 -17.31 21.58 -8.49
N GLY A 129 -16.23 21.08 -8.01
CA GLY A 129 -15.27 20.72 -8.92
C GLY A 129 -15.03 19.31 -9.01
N GLY A 130 -15.76 18.59 -8.29
CA GLY A 130 -15.46 17.22 -8.25
C GLY A 130 -15.43 16.61 -9.56
N GLU A 131 -16.10 17.22 -10.45
CA GLU A 131 -16.17 16.60 -11.60
C GLU A 131 -14.97 16.63 -12.31
N ASP A 132 -14.35 17.55 -12.33
CA ASP A 132 -13.43 17.57 -13.21
C ASP A 132 -12.20 17.00 -12.87
N ARG A 133 -11.94 16.69 -11.86
CA ARG A 133 -10.80 16.20 -11.71
C ARG A 133 -10.68 14.93 -12.10
N SER A 134 -11.58 14.45 -12.28
CA SER A 134 -11.56 13.22 -12.56
C SER A 134 -10.60 12.81 -13.47
N PRO A 135 -10.59 12.97 -14.40
CA PRO A 135 -9.80 12.32 -15.24
C PRO A 135 -8.48 12.75 -15.19
N THR A 136 -8.40 13.77 -15.00
CA THR A 136 -7.25 14.27 -15.20
C THR A 136 -6.37 14.05 -14.18
N GLN A 137 -6.57 13.95 -13.28
CA GLN A 137 -5.75 13.87 -12.37
C GLN A 137 -5.46 12.82 -11.91
N THR A 138 -5.42 12.38 -11.88
CA THR A 138 -5.20 11.36 -11.56
C THR A 138 -4.54 11.19 -10.99
#